data_ddb80d2f1b54fd1b290bac16a831c25e
#
_entry.id   ddb80d2f1b54fd1b290bac16a831c25e
#
_cell.length_a   1.000
_cell.length_b   1.000
_cell.length_c   1.000
_cell.angle_alpha   90.00
_cell.angle_beta   90.00
_cell.angle_gamma   90.00
#
_symmetry.space_group_name_H-M   'P 1'
#
loop_
_entity.id
_entity.type
_entity.pdbx_description
1 polymer ?
#
loop_
_entity_poly.entity_id
_entity_poly.type
_entity_poly.pdbx_seq_one_letter_code
_entity_poly.pdbx_strand_id
1 'polypeptide(L)'
;MTTLRTTVIMKTDIRGSTVRFRALPEVDLDALLTEHRHFVSRLAAAHDGRIVKPEGDGFWVIFPSVTAGALAAMSMQEELRLAQPNRGEDRLAMRIILTLGDVLHQEGALVGDAVVLAARIEDITPPDAIYLSAVAQLTVNQAEVRTAFVDAFTFKGFPEPVPVYRIEQTHRTRVIADQYIVVTDLHGFSTVVDDFLEVVFFGAANAGVKRQAMATR
;
A
#
# COMPACT_ATOMS: atom_id res chain seq x y z
N MET A 1 23.76 16.50 -10.74
CA MET A 1 23.81 15.94 -12.12
C MET A 1 22.41 15.48 -12.52
N THR A 2 21.95 15.90 -13.67
CA THR A 2 20.67 15.51 -14.25
C THR A 2 20.84 14.21 -15.03
N THR A 3 20.07 13.17 -14.73
CA THR A 3 20.19 11.87 -15.40
C THR A 3 18.81 11.40 -15.86
N LEU A 4 18.67 11.09 -17.15
CA LEU A 4 17.49 10.44 -17.71
C LEU A 4 17.58 8.93 -17.47
N ARG A 5 16.53 8.34 -16.91
CA ARG A 5 16.47 6.89 -16.65
C ARG A 5 15.03 6.39 -16.79
N THR A 6 14.87 5.22 -17.37
CA THR A 6 13.60 4.48 -17.28
C THR A 6 13.37 4.09 -15.83
N THR A 7 12.29 4.57 -15.24
CA THR A 7 12.04 4.48 -13.80
C THR A 7 10.61 4.00 -13.54
N VAL A 8 10.49 3.06 -12.62
CA VAL A 8 9.19 2.71 -12.04
C VAL A 8 8.87 3.71 -10.95
N ILE A 9 7.74 4.36 -11.09
CA ILE A 9 7.25 5.38 -10.14
C ILE A 9 5.98 4.87 -9.49
N MET A 10 5.94 4.98 -8.17
CA MET A 10 4.71 4.90 -7.40
C MET A 10 4.37 6.28 -6.87
N LYS A 11 3.13 6.70 -7.06
CA LYS A 11 2.55 7.85 -6.34
C LYS A 11 1.52 7.33 -5.34
N THR A 12 1.59 7.83 -4.10
CA THR A 12 0.60 7.55 -3.06
C THR A 12 -0.11 8.84 -2.66
N ASP A 13 -1.35 8.73 -2.22
CA ASP A 13 -2.15 9.85 -1.71
C ASP A 13 -3.21 9.34 -0.72
N ILE A 14 -3.50 10.11 0.34
CA ILE A 14 -4.56 9.79 1.31
C ILE A 14 -5.83 10.56 0.93
N ARG A 15 -6.91 9.85 0.66
CA ARG A 15 -8.16 10.50 0.32
C ARG A 15 -8.74 11.33 1.47
N GLY A 16 -9.11 12.58 1.14
CA GLY A 16 -9.78 13.46 2.09
C GLY A 16 -8.89 14.00 3.21
N SER A 17 -7.58 13.81 3.10
CA SER A 17 -6.57 14.30 4.03
C SER A 17 -6.69 15.80 4.31
N THR A 18 -6.89 16.61 3.28
CA THR A 18 -6.97 18.09 3.41
C THR A 18 -8.05 18.53 4.40
N VAL A 19 -9.23 17.90 4.38
CA VAL A 19 -10.32 18.24 5.31
C VAL A 19 -10.02 17.73 6.72
N ARG A 20 -9.52 16.52 6.83
CA ARG A 20 -9.17 15.89 8.12
C ARG A 20 -8.01 16.61 8.80
N PHE A 21 -6.97 16.94 8.06
CA PHE A 21 -5.78 17.59 8.59
C PHE A 21 -6.04 19.03 9.08
N ARG A 22 -6.98 19.74 8.44
CA ARG A 22 -7.41 21.06 8.92
C ARG A 22 -8.11 21.04 10.28
N ALA A 23 -8.65 19.90 10.66
CA ALA A 23 -9.35 19.72 11.94
C ALA A 23 -8.41 19.26 13.07
N LEU A 24 -7.16 18.88 12.76
CA LEU A 24 -6.18 18.42 13.75
C LEU A 24 -5.32 19.56 14.28
N PRO A 25 -4.94 19.53 15.56
CA PRO A 25 -3.86 20.36 16.07
C PRO A 25 -2.55 20.12 15.32
N GLU A 26 -1.72 21.15 15.16
CA GLU A 26 -0.47 21.08 14.38
C GLU A 26 0.48 19.98 14.86
N VAL A 27 0.57 19.78 16.17
CA VAL A 27 1.42 18.72 16.78
C VAL A 27 0.93 17.32 16.42
N ASP A 28 -0.39 17.09 16.40
CA ASP A 28 -1.00 15.81 16.06
C ASP A 28 -0.86 15.53 14.57
N LEU A 29 -0.95 16.56 13.75
CA LEU A 29 -0.74 16.47 12.30
C LEU A 29 0.70 16.08 11.97
N ASP A 30 1.70 16.70 12.60
CA ASP A 30 3.12 16.38 12.37
C ASP A 30 3.44 14.96 12.80
N ALA A 31 2.92 14.51 13.95
CA ALA A 31 3.05 13.13 14.39
C ALA A 31 2.44 12.14 13.39
N LEU A 32 1.22 12.41 12.91
CA LEU A 32 0.52 11.57 11.93
C LEU A 32 1.27 11.49 10.60
N LEU A 33 1.77 12.61 10.07
CA LEU A 33 2.54 12.64 8.82
C LEU A 33 3.88 11.93 8.97
N THR A 34 4.51 12.01 10.14
CA THR A 34 5.76 11.30 10.45
C THR A 34 5.51 9.79 10.50
N GLU A 35 4.46 9.34 11.18
CA GLU A 35 4.07 7.93 11.23
C GLU A 35 3.73 7.39 9.84
N HIS A 36 2.95 8.15 9.06
CA HIS A 36 2.63 7.79 7.69
C HIS A 36 3.88 7.68 6.80
N ARG A 37 4.84 8.59 6.94
CA ARG A 37 6.13 8.50 6.23
C ARG A 37 6.89 7.24 6.61
N HIS A 38 6.96 6.89 7.90
CA HIS A 38 7.62 5.68 8.36
C HIS A 38 6.94 4.43 7.81
N PHE A 39 5.61 4.40 7.82
CA PHE A 39 4.81 3.32 7.24
C PHE A 39 5.15 3.10 5.76
N VAL A 40 5.05 4.13 4.93
CA VAL A 40 5.32 4.03 3.49
C VAL A 40 6.79 3.69 3.24
N SER A 41 7.73 4.30 3.97
CA SER A 41 9.17 4.05 3.81
C SER A 41 9.54 2.60 4.13
N ARG A 42 9.02 2.05 5.21
CA ARG A 42 9.27 0.67 5.63
C ARG A 42 8.77 -0.33 4.59
N LEU A 43 7.54 -0.16 4.11
CA LEU A 43 6.95 -1.08 3.13
C LEU A 43 7.56 -0.92 1.74
N ALA A 44 7.95 0.29 1.35
CA ALA A 44 8.71 0.49 0.13
C ALA A 44 10.08 -0.20 0.20
N ALA A 45 10.82 -0.01 1.31
CA ALA A 45 12.14 -0.59 1.50
C ALA A 45 12.13 -2.13 1.53
N ALA A 46 11.05 -2.76 2.02
CA ALA A 46 10.87 -4.22 1.98
C ALA A 46 10.84 -4.79 0.56
N HIS A 47 10.64 -3.94 -0.46
CA HIS A 47 10.64 -4.28 -1.88
C HIS A 47 11.68 -3.45 -2.68
N ASP A 48 12.80 -3.09 -2.04
CA ASP A 48 13.89 -2.30 -2.62
C ASP A 48 13.47 -0.93 -3.18
N GLY A 49 12.32 -0.41 -2.73
CA GLY A 49 11.83 0.92 -3.08
C GLY A 49 12.40 2.00 -2.16
N ARG A 50 12.40 3.23 -2.66
CA ARG A 50 12.80 4.39 -1.85
C ARG A 50 11.94 5.61 -2.15
N ILE A 51 11.59 6.37 -1.11
CA ILE A 51 10.93 7.66 -1.25
C ILE A 51 11.92 8.65 -1.88
N VAL A 52 11.48 9.35 -2.93
CA VAL A 52 12.25 10.39 -3.61
C VAL A 52 11.78 11.77 -3.18
N LYS A 53 10.46 11.94 -3.04
CA LYS A 53 9.86 13.24 -2.71
C LYS A 53 8.57 13.05 -1.92
N PRO A 54 8.40 13.74 -0.78
CA PRO A 54 7.08 13.93 -0.18
C PRO A 54 6.27 14.97 -0.97
N GLU A 55 4.96 14.82 -1.04
CA GLU A 55 4.04 15.77 -1.65
C GLU A 55 2.73 15.82 -0.86
N GLY A 56 2.65 16.79 0.05
CA GLY A 56 1.54 16.84 1.01
C GLY A 56 1.54 15.60 1.92
N ASP A 57 0.47 14.85 1.87
CA ASP A 57 0.29 13.56 2.57
C ASP A 57 0.68 12.34 1.72
N GLY A 58 1.04 12.57 0.47
CA GLY A 58 1.49 11.52 -0.46
C GLY A 58 3.00 11.47 -0.63
N PHE A 59 3.44 10.45 -1.34
CA PHE A 59 4.85 10.21 -1.61
C PHE A 59 5.08 9.80 -3.06
N TRP A 60 6.19 10.28 -3.59
CA TRP A 60 6.80 9.74 -4.80
C TRP A 60 7.86 8.73 -4.41
N VAL A 61 7.65 7.48 -4.81
CA VAL A 61 8.53 6.35 -4.50
C VAL A 61 9.00 5.73 -5.81
N ILE A 62 10.24 5.30 -5.88
CA ILE A 62 10.77 4.58 -7.04
C ILE A 62 11.14 3.16 -6.65
N PHE A 63 11.03 2.25 -7.63
CA PHE A 63 11.28 0.83 -7.45
C PHE A 63 12.17 0.26 -8.55
N PRO A 64 12.87 -0.86 -8.31
CA PRO A 64 13.69 -1.54 -9.31
C PRO A 64 12.85 -2.21 -10.40
N SER A 65 11.61 -2.60 -10.11
CA SER A 65 10.68 -3.21 -11.07
C SER A 65 9.23 -2.86 -10.75
N VAL A 66 8.35 -2.97 -11.75
CA VAL A 66 6.90 -2.75 -11.54
C VAL A 66 6.34 -3.79 -10.58
N THR A 67 6.80 -5.03 -10.65
CA THR A 67 6.37 -6.09 -9.74
C THR A 67 6.73 -5.76 -8.28
N ALA A 68 7.95 -5.29 -8.01
CA ALA A 68 8.34 -4.86 -6.67
C ALA A 68 7.45 -3.72 -6.15
N GLY A 69 7.19 -2.71 -7.00
CA GLY A 69 6.25 -1.62 -6.66
C GLY A 69 4.83 -2.12 -6.42
N ALA A 70 4.34 -3.05 -7.22
CA ALA A 70 3.00 -3.63 -7.08
C ALA A 70 2.85 -4.42 -5.77
N LEU A 71 3.83 -5.23 -5.42
CA LEU A 71 3.84 -6.00 -4.16
C LEU A 71 3.92 -5.06 -2.94
N ALA A 72 4.75 -4.01 -3.01
CA ALA A 72 4.79 -2.97 -1.98
C ALA A 72 3.41 -2.27 -1.82
N ALA A 73 2.77 -1.90 -2.94
CA ALA A 73 1.44 -1.28 -2.93
C ALA A 73 0.37 -2.18 -2.29
N MET A 74 0.37 -3.47 -2.63
CA MET A 74 -0.55 -4.45 -2.05
C MET A 74 -0.32 -4.60 -0.54
N SER A 75 0.93 -4.64 -0.09
CA SER A 75 1.29 -4.68 1.33
C SER A 75 0.84 -3.42 2.07
N MET A 76 1.01 -2.24 1.47
CA MET A 76 0.53 -0.97 2.04
C MET A 76 -0.99 -0.97 2.25
N GLN A 77 -1.76 -1.40 1.24
CA GLN A 77 -3.22 -1.47 1.33
C GLN A 77 -3.68 -2.49 2.38
N GLU A 78 -3.04 -3.65 2.41
CA GLU A 78 -3.40 -4.71 3.36
C GLU A 78 -3.11 -4.30 4.81
N GLU A 79 -1.90 -3.78 5.10
CA GLU A 79 -1.57 -3.34 6.46
C GLU A 79 -2.44 -2.15 6.90
N LEU A 80 -2.71 -1.17 6.00
CA LEU A 80 -3.58 -0.04 6.32
C LEU A 80 -5.00 -0.51 6.66
N ARG A 81 -5.51 -1.50 5.94
CA ARG A 81 -6.82 -2.11 6.19
C ARG A 81 -6.85 -2.85 7.53
N LEU A 82 -5.80 -3.63 7.83
CA LEU A 82 -5.70 -4.40 9.08
C LEU A 82 -5.56 -3.48 10.31
N ALA A 83 -4.85 -2.36 10.18
CA ALA A 83 -4.70 -1.38 11.25
C ALA A 83 -6.01 -0.63 11.60
N GLN A 84 -7.05 -0.72 10.76
CA GLN A 84 -8.28 0.05 10.92
C GLN A 84 -9.57 -0.80 10.78
N PRO A 85 -9.69 -1.96 11.47
CA PRO A 85 -10.75 -2.94 11.21
C PRO A 85 -12.15 -2.42 11.50
N ASN A 86 -12.30 -1.42 12.37
CA ASN A 86 -13.60 -0.95 12.89
C ASN A 86 -13.93 0.51 12.53
N ARG A 87 -13.16 1.16 11.66
CA ARG A 87 -13.33 2.61 11.41
C ARG A 87 -14.35 2.97 10.32
N GLY A 88 -14.90 2.01 9.60
CA GLY A 88 -15.90 2.27 8.57
C GLY A 88 -15.46 3.34 7.57
N GLU A 89 -16.30 4.36 7.36
CA GLU A 89 -16.00 5.50 6.46
C GLU A 89 -14.94 6.46 7.01
N ASP A 90 -14.72 6.46 8.32
CA ASP A 90 -13.72 7.32 8.97
C ASP A 90 -12.28 6.79 8.89
N ARG A 91 -12.06 5.63 8.27
CA ARG A 91 -10.74 5.09 8.05
C ARG A 91 -9.93 5.92 7.05
N LEU A 92 -8.62 5.88 7.19
CA LEU A 92 -7.73 6.39 6.16
C LEU A 92 -7.79 5.46 4.94
N ALA A 93 -8.00 6.02 3.77
CA ALA A 93 -8.02 5.30 2.51
C ALA A 93 -6.95 5.87 1.60
N MET A 94 -6.05 5.02 1.15
CA MET A 94 -4.93 5.43 0.29
C MET A 94 -5.21 5.08 -1.16
N ARG A 95 -4.84 5.99 -2.07
CA ARG A 95 -4.76 5.74 -3.52
C ARG A 95 -3.32 5.47 -3.87
N ILE A 96 -3.06 4.49 -4.72
CA ILE A 96 -1.71 4.16 -5.16
C ILE A 96 -1.71 4.02 -6.67
N ILE A 97 -0.76 4.66 -7.32
CA ILE A 97 -0.59 4.66 -8.76
C ILE A 97 0.81 4.17 -9.11
N LEU A 98 0.92 3.29 -10.11
CA LEU A 98 2.18 2.80 -10.65
C LEU A 98 2.30 3.16 -12.13
N THR A 99 3.39 3.83 -12.48
CA THR A 99 3.76 4.14 -13.86
C THR A 99 5.20 3.74 -14.14
N LEU A 100 5.53 3.57 -15.41
CA LEU A 100 6.87 3.28 -15.90
C LEU A 100 7.16 4.14 -17.12
N GLY A 101 8.32 4.75 -17.17
CA GLY A 101 8.79 5.52 -18.31
C GLY A 101 10.08 6.25 -18.03
N ASP A 102 10.54 7.02 -19.01
CA ASP A 102 11.75 7.80 -18.88
C ASP A 102 11.53 9.04 -18.02
N VAL A 103 12.37 9.18 -17.02
CA VAL A 103 12.29 10.22 -15.99
C VAL A 103 13.64 10.88 -15.82
N LEU A 104 13.60 12.19 -15.83
CA LEU A 104 14.73 13.04 -15.51
C LEU A 104 14.82 13.20 -13.99
N HIS A 105 15.89 12.67 -13.40
CA HIS A 105 16.16 12.82 -11.98
C HIS A 105 16.96 14.11 -11.75
N GLN A 106 16.35 15.04 -11.05
CA GLN A 106 16.99 16.27 -10.55
C GLN A 106 16.96 16.25 -9.02
N GLU A 107 17.72 17.10 -8.35
CA GLU A 107 17.76 17.17 -6.90
C GLU A 107 16.33 17.38 -6.32
N GLY A 108 15.77 16.30 -5.73
CA GLY A 108 14.44 16.30 -5.11
C GLY A 108 13.25 16.38 -6.07
N ALA A 109 13.46 16.27 -7.41
CA ALA A 109 12.40 16.31 -8.41
C ALA A 109 12.50 15.15 -9.40
N LEU A 110 11.33 14.69 -9.83
CA LEU A 110 11.14 13.77 -10.94
C LEU A 110 10.39 14.51 -12.06
N VAL A 111 10.90 14.48 -13.28
CA VAL A 111 10.29 15.15 -14.43
C VAL A 111 10.21 14.18 -15.60
N GLY A 112 9.03 14.07 -16.21
CA GLY A 112 8.78 13.20 -17.38
C GLY A 112 7.32 12.83 -17.52
N ASP A 113 6.95 12.28 -18.67
CA ASP A 113 5.57 11.92 -18.98
C ASP A 113 5.01 10.88 -18.00
N ALA A 114 5.83 9.94 -17.52
CA ALA A 114 5.43 8.97 -16.52
C ALA A 114 5.01 9.61 -15.18
N VAL A 115 5.66 10.72 -14.79
CA VAL A 115 5.31 11.49 -13.58
C VAL A 115 4.00 12.24 -13.80
N VAL A 116 3.85 12.91 -14.94
CA VAL A 116 2.60 13.60 -15.31
C VAL A 116 1.45 12.60 -15.37
N LEU A 117 1.66 11.45 -15.99
CA LEU A 117 0.63 10.40 -16.11
C LEU A 117 0.22 9.86 -14.74
N ALA A 118 1.16 9.62 -13.82
CA ALA A 118 0.84 9.18 -12.47
C ALA A 118 -0.10 10.17 -11.74
N ALA A 119 0.16 11.48 -11.86
CA ALA A 119 -0.71 12.50 -11.28
C ALA A 119 -2.10 12.53 -11.95
N ARG A 120 -2.20 12.28 -13.27
CA ARG A 120 -3.50 12.21 -13.96
C ARG A 120 -4.31 10.97 -13.59
N ILE A 121 -3.64 9.81 -13.45
CA ILE A 121 -4.30 8.58 -13.02
C ILE A 121 -4.77 8.70 -11.57
N GLU A 122 -4.06 9.42 -10.72
CA GLU A 122 -4.48 9.69 -9.34
C GLU A 122 -5.87 10.33 -9.27
N ASP A 123 -6.15 11.31 -10.13
CA ASP A 123 -7.43 12.04 -10.15
C ASP A 123 -8.63 11.10 -10.33
N ILE A 124 -8.46 9.98 -11.04
CA ILE A 124 -9.50 8.99 -11.34
C ILE A 124 -9.42 7.74 -10.45
N THR A 125 -8.39 7.62 -9.61
CA THR A 125 -8.19 6.43 -8.78
C THR A 125 -9.12 6.46 -7.56
N PRO A 126 -9.98 5.44 -7.37
CA PRO A 126 -10.81 5.35 -6.18
C PRO A 126 -9.95 5.13 -4.91
N PRO A 127 -10.50 5.42 -3.72
CA PRO A 127 -9.88 5.03 -2.46
C PRO A 127 -9.61 3.53 -2.43
N ASP A 128 -8.51 3.14 -1.80
CA ASP A 128 -8.03 1.75 -1.65
C ASP A 128 -7.71 1.04 -2.96
N ALA A 129 -7.79 1.72 -4.09
CA ALA A 129 -7.39 1.15 -5.36
C ALA A 129 -5.89 1.34 -5.63
N ILE A 130 -5.34 0.38 -6.37
CA ILE A 130 -4.00 0.43 -6.93
C ILE A 130 -4.16 0.42 -8.45
N TYR A 131 -3.83 1.54 -9.11
CA TYR A 131 -3.93 1.69 -10.55
C TYR A 131 -2.56 1.65 -11.23
N LEU A 132 -2.53 1.14 -12.46
CA LEU A 132 -1.33 1.06 -13.29
C LEU A 132 -1.57 1.70 -14.64
N SER A 133 -0.53 2.35 -15.17
CA SER A 133 -0.48 2.69 -16.60
C SER A 133 -0.36 1.42 -17.46
N ALA A 134 -0.74 1.50 -18.73
CA ALA A 134 -0.61 0.40 -19.69
C ALA A 134 0.83 -0.17 -19.74
N VAL A 135 1.84 0.70 -19.76
CA VAL A 135 3.26 0.27 -19.79
C VAL A 135 3.63 -0.49 -18.52
N ALA A 136 3.19 -0.03 -17.35
CA ALA A 136 3.40 -0.73 -16.10
C ALA A 136 2.70 -2.09 -16.10
N GLN A 137 1.47 -2.17 -16.59
CA GLN A 137 0.71 -3.41 -16.67
C GLN A 137 1.40 -4.46 -17.56
N LEU A 138 1.98 -4.04 -18.68
CA LEU A 138 2.69 -4.95 -19.59
C LEU A 138 3.98 -5.53 -18.99
N THR A 139 4.56 -4.86 -18.01
CA THR A 139 5.85 -5.24 -17.40
C THR A 139 5.73 -5.92 -16.04
N VAL A 140 4.56 -5.88 -15.41
CA VAL A 140 4.33 -6.55 -14.14
C VAL A 140 4.27 -8.08 -14.33
N ASN A 141 4.83 -8.83 -13.37
CA ASN A 141 4.75 -10.29 -13.38
C ASN A 141 3.31 -10.76 -13.10
N GLN A 142 2.59 -11.20 -14.13
CA GLN A 142 1.20 -11.63 -14.03
C GLN A 142 0.99 -12.92 -13.21
N ALA A 143 2.06 -13.67 -12.92
CA ALA A 143 1.99 -14.82 -12.03
C ALA A 143 1.89 -14.42 -10.55
N GLU A 144 2.41 -13.25 -10.20
CA GLU A 144 2.40 -12.72 -8.83
C GLU A 144 1.31 -11.67 -8.61
N VAL A 145 1.04 -10.85 -9.63
CA VAL A 145 0.14 -9.70 -9.53
C VAL A 145 -0.91 -9.79 -10.63
N ARG A 146 -2.15 -10.02 -10.25
CA ARG A 146 -3.28 -10.01 -11.18
C ARG A 146 -3.75 -8.60 -11.44
N THR A 147 -4.02 -8.29 -12.70
CA THR A 147 -4.51 -6.98 -13.12
C THR A 147 -5.78 -7.12 -13.96
N ALA A 148 -6.66 -6.11 -13.86
CA ALA A 148 -7.86 -6.02 -14.69
C ALA A 148 -7.90 -4.65 -15.38
N PHE A 149 -8.38 -4.63 -16.62
CA PHE A 149 -8.63 -3.39 -17.36
C PHE A 149 -9.73 -2.58 -16.66
N VAL A 150 -9.52 -1.27 -16.54
CA VAL A 150 -10.51 -0.35 -15.97
C VAL A 150 -11.24 0.38 -17.09
N ASP A 151 -10.50 1.22 -17.82
CA ASP A 151 -11.00 1.98 -18.97
C ASP A 151 -9.82 2.65 -19.70
N ALA A 152 -10.11 3.30 -20.84
CA ALA A 152 -9.18 4.17 -21.55
C ALA A 152 -9.58 5.64 -21.34
N PHE A 153 -8.73 6.40 -20.68
CA PHE A 153 -9.03 7.77 -20.27
C PHE A 153 -8.29 8.79 -21.15
N THR A 154 -8.97 9.86 -21.51
CA THR A 154 -8.35 11.02 -22.17
C THR A 154 -7.77 11.96 -21.10
N PHE A 155 -6.46 12.09 -21.05
CA PHE A 155 -5.78 12.98 -20.11
C PHE A 155 -5.21 14.21 -20.82
N LYS A 156 -5.26 15.35 -20.15
CA LYS A 156 -4.61 16.57 -20.64
C LYS A 156 -3.11 16.36 -20.80
N GLY A 157 -2.60 16.57 -22.02
CA GLY A 157 -1.19 16.40 -22.37
C GLY A 157 -0.88 15.06 -23.03
N PHE A 158 -1.86 14.17 -23.19
CA PHE A 158 -1.74 12.89 -23.89
C PHE A 158 -2.67 12.91 -25.12
N PRO A 159 -2.13 12.71 -26.34
CA PRO A 159 -2.93 12.86 -27.57
C PRO A 159 -3.94 11.72 -27.74
N GLU A 160 -3.63 10.52 -27.25
CA GLU A 160 -4.46 9.34 -27.36
C GLU A 160 -5.03 8.94 -26.00
N PRO A 161 -6.19 8.27 -25.95
CA PRO A 161 -6.71 7.69 -24.72
C PRO A 161 -5.71 6.70 -24.12
N VAL A 162 -5.43 6.83 -22.83
CA VAL A 162 -4.49 5.99 -22.10
C VAL A 162 -5.23 4.87 -21.39
N PRO A 163 -4.97 3.61 -21.70
CA PRO A 163 -5.53 2.47 -20.96
C PRO A 163 -5.00 2.44 -19.53
N VAL A 164 -5.91 2.27 -18.58
CA VAL A 164 -5.61 2.18 -17.15
C VAL A 164 -6.08 0.83 -16.63
N TYR A 165 -5.29 0.23 -15.79
CA TYR A 165 -5.53 -1.07 -15.17
C TYR A 165 -5.56 -0.94 -13.66
N ARG A 166 -6.24 -1.86 -12.99
CA ARG A 166 -6.20 -1.99 -11.52
C ARG A 166 -5.52 -3.29 -11.13
N ILE A 167 -4.85 -3.29 -9.98
CA ILE A 167 -4.43 -4.52 -9.32
C ILE A 167 -5.65 -5.14 -8.64
N GLU A 168 -5.88 -6.42 -8.91
CA GLU A 168 -6.88 -7.20 -8.20
C GLU A 168 -6.32 -7.59 -6.83
N GLN A 169 -6.78 -6.87 -5.81
CA GLN A 169 -6.46 -7.19 -4.42
C GLN A 169 -7.34 -8.37 -4.00
N THR A 170 -6.89 -9.59 -4.28
CA THR A 170 -7.52 -10.76 -3.70
C THR A 170 -7.25 -10.75 -2.21
N HIS A 171 -8.26 -10.41 -1.41
CA HIS A 171 -8.25 -10.69 0.02
C HIS A 171 -8.16 -12.22 0.15
N ARG A 172 -6.95 -12.72 0.26
CA ARG A 172 -6.74 -14.08 0.71
C ARG A 172 -7.09 -14.08 2.19
N THR A 173 -8.36 -14.28 2.51
CA THR A 173 -8.70 -14.97 3.74
C THR A 173 -8.04 -16.33 3.60
N ARG A 174 -6.81 -16.45 4.08
CA ARG A 174 -6.14 -17.73 4.20
C ARG A 174 -6.90 -18.47 5.27
N VAL A 175 -7.97 -19.17 4.88
CA VAL A 175 -8.51 -20.24 5.71
C VAL A 175 -7.41 -21.29 5.72
N ILE A 176 -6.58 -21.24 6.74
CA ILE A 176 -5.60 -22.28 7.01
C ILE A 176 -6.43 -23.42 7.62
N ALA A 177 -6.97 -24.26 6.75
CA ALA A 177 -7.53 -25.53 7.18
C ALA A 177 -6.35 -26.38 7.67
N ASP A 178 -6.50 -26.96 8.87
CA ASP A 178 -5.60 -27.95 9.47
C ASP A 178 -4.17 -27.46 9.80
N GLN A 179 -4.04 -26.37 10.56
CA GLN A 179 -2.75 -26.06 11.20
C GLN A 179 -2.73 -26.60 12.64
N TYR A 180 -1.75 -27.44 12.93
CA TYR A 180 -1.39 -27.80 14.29
C TYR A 180 -0.48 -26.70 14.86
N ILE A 181 -0.94 -25.98 15.88
CA ILE A 181 -0.10 -25.04 16.63
C ILE A 181 0.68 -25.89 17.66
N VAL A 182 1.98 -26.05 17.43
CA VAL A 182 2.87 -26.61 18.43
C VAL A 182 3.30 -25.48 19.36
N VAL A 183 2.74 -25.42 20.56
CA VAL A 183 3.20 -24.50 21.60
C VAL A 183 4.34 -25.19 22.35
N THR A 184 5.56 -24.71 22.17
CA THR A 184 6.68 -25.11 23.03
C THR A 184 6.79 -24.09 24.15
N ASP A 185 6.62 -24.57 25.39
CA ASP A 185 6.81 -23.73 26.58
C ASP A 185 8.29 -23.44 26.80
N LEU A 186 8.67 -22.17 26.61
CA LEU A 186 9.97 -21.66 27.02
C LEU A 186 9.79 -20.94 28.37
N HIS A 187 10.34 -21.49 29.43
CA HIS A 187 10.33 -20.92 30.77
C HIS A 187 10.72 -19.43 30.75
N GLY A 188 9.81 -18.55 31.15
CA GLY A 188 10.01 -17.10 31.23
C GLY A 188 9.31 -16.25 30.14
N PHE A 189 8.48 -16.86 29.26
CA PHE A 189 7.87 -16.18 28.13
C PHE A 189 6.36 -15.87 28.30
N SER A 190 5.83 -15.97 29.51
CA SER A 190 4.37 -15.85 29.75
C SER A 190 3.75 -14.49 29.37
N THR A 191 4.52 -13.42 29.43
CA THR A 191 4.02 -12.05 29.11
C THR A 191 3.94 -11.77 27.61
N VAL A 192 4.78 -12.38 26.80
CA VAL A 192 4.78 -12.17 25.34
C VAL A 192 3.75 -13.03 24.62
N VAL A 193 3.40 -14.18 25.22
CA VAL A 193 2.41 -15.12 24.65
C VAL A 193 0.99 -14.61 24.79
N ASP A 194 0.66 -13.88 25.85
CA ASP A 194 -0.69 -13.32 26.03
C ASP A 194 -1.03 -12.26 24.97
N ASP A 195 -0.08 -11.37 24.64
CA ASP A 195 -0.27 -10.37 23.57
C ASP A 195 -0.34 -11.02 22.17
N PHE A 196 0.43 -12.09 21.94
CA PHE A 196 0.42 -12.81 20.66
C PHE A 196 -0.85 -13.65 20.47
N LEU A 197 -1.38 -14.23 21.54
CA LEU A 197 -2.63 -15.00 21.51
C LEU A 197 -3.85 -14.10 21.30
N GLU A 198 -3.88 -12.87 21.80
CA GLU A 198 -4.94 -11.92 21.49
C GLU A 198 -5.02 -11.59 20.00
N VAL A 199 -3.89 -11.39 19.34
CA VAL A 199 -3.82 -11.08 17.89
C VAL A 199 -4.25 -12.28 17.04
N VAL A 200 -3.87 -13.50 17.43
CA VAL A 200 -4.17 -14.72 16.65
C VAL A 200 -5.59 -15.23 16.91
N PHE A 201 -6.14 -15.09 18.13
CA PHE A 201 -7.47 -15.61 18.48
C PHE A 201 -8.63 -14.63 18.19
N PHE A 202 -8.38 -13.32 18.12
CA PHE A 202 -9.44 -12.39 17.70
C PHE A 202 -9.80 -12.55 16.22
N GLY A 203 -8.88 -13.00 15.36
CA GLY A 203 -9.18 -13.42 13.99
C GLY A 203 -10.02 -14.70 13.87
N ALA A 204 -9.96 -15.57 14.88
CA ALA A 204 -10.67 -16.86 14.89
C ALA A 204 -12.04 -16.83 15.60
N ALA A 205 -12.35 -15.79 16.38
CA ALA A 205 -13.60 -15.69 17.14
C ALA A 205 -14.86 -15.60 16.28
N ASN A 206 -14.72 -15.29 14.97
CA ASN A 206 -15.83 -15.35 14.00
C ASN A 206 -16.07 -16.76 13.42
N ALA A 207 -15.28 -17.76 13.79
CA ALA A 207 -15.39 -19.13 13.25
C ALA A 207 -15.96 -20.15 14.24
N GLY A 208 -16.59 -19.73 15.32
CA GLY A 208 -17.39 -20.61 16.18
C GLY A 208 -16.61 -21.64 17.02
N VAL A 209 -15.36 -21.43 17.32
CA VAL A 209 -14.55 -22.35 18.15
C VAL A 209 -14.76 -22.06 19.62
N LYS A 210 -15.35 -23.00 20.33
CA LYS A 210 -15.54 -22.97 21.79
C LYS A 210 -14.18 -23.14 22.50
N ARG A 211 -13.88 -22.23 23.43
CA ARG A 211 -12.76 -22.37 24.37
C ARG A 211 -12.98 -23.58 25.27
N GLN A 212 -12.08 -24.52 25.26
CA GLN A 212 -11.97 -25.52 26.31
C GLN A 212 -10.75 -25.18 27.17
N ALA A 213 -10.99 -24.60 28.34
CA ALA A 213 -9.95 -24.35 29.31
C ALA A 213 -9.52 -25.68 29.92
N MET A 214 -8.29 -26.10 29.69
CA MET A 214 -7.69 -27.17 30.47
C MET A 214 -7.04 -26.56 31.72
N ALA A 215 -7.66 -26.83 32.88
CA ALA A 215 -7.06 -26.55 34.17
C ALA A 215 -5.89 -27.50 34.41
N THR A 216 -4.71 -26.95 34.62
CA THR A 216 -3.54 -27.68 35.05
C THR A 216 -3.51 -27.73 36.57
N ARG A 217 -3.34 -28.93 37.10
CA ARG A 217 -2.97 -29.20 38.50
C ARG A 217 -1.50 -28.96 38.72
#